data_5d23ff26ffc364aa33d4549baac8a09f
#
_entry.id   5d23ff26ffc364aa33d4549baac8a09f
#
_cell.length_a   1.000
_cell.length_b   1.000
_cell.length_c   1.000
_cell.angle_alpha   90.00
_cell.angle_beta   90.00
_cell.angle_gamma   90.00
#
_symmetry.space_group_name_H-M   'P 1'
#
loop_
_entity.id
_entity.type
_entity.pdbx_description
1 polymer ?
#
loop_
_entity_poly.entity_id
_entity_poly.type
_entity_poly.pdbx_seq_one_letter_code
_entity_poly.pdbx_strand_id
1 'polypeptide(L)'
;MSSWHTLAHVVVDPLPADWRDQLAKRLGQRPRRMGPWAELALYGARLCLDAAQEPALAAGAQLRVASLSGPLSAARTITGQARTGLVMPFAFMQSQPSQMLAALSQHLAWQGDARFTLSRDKQAVLQLAQQECGAAGLLIGWVEEDQRTEWWRMVLD
;
A
#
# COMPACT_ATOMS: atom_id res chain seq x y z
N MET A 1 21.60 -20.38 8.50
CA MET A 1 20.75 -19.30 9.03
C MET A 1 20.01 -18.66 7.87
N SER A 2 18.72 -18.52 8.01
CA SER A 2 17.92 -17.84 7.01
C SER A 2 18.27 -16.36 6.96
N SER A 3 18.46 -15.82 5.77
CA SER A 3 18.75 -14.40 5.56
C SER A 3 17.71 -13.75 4.69
N TRP A 4 17.43 -12.46 4.94
CA TRP A 4 16.50 -11.69 4.14
C TRP A 4 17.18 -11.11 2.91
N HIS A 5 16.59 -11.34 1.75
CA HIS A 5 16.99 -10.71 0.50
C HIS A 5 15.98 -9.68 0.03
N THR A 6 16.47 -8.51 -0.33
CA THR A 6 15.66 -7.47 -0.95
C THR A 6 15.71 -7.64 -2.47
N LEU A 7 14.61 -8.07 -3.08
CA LEU A 7 14.50 -8.20 -4.53
C LEU A 7 14.28 -6.84 -5.20
N ALA A 8 13.58 -5.94 -4.53
CA ALA A 8 13.36 -4.58 -5.00
C ALA A 8 13.12 -3.63 -3.84
N HIS A 9 13.59 -2.40 -3.97
CA HIS A 9 13.30 -1.29 -3.07
C HIS A 9 13.04 -0.05 -3.92
N VAL A 10 11.86 0.52 -3.77
CA VAL A 10 11.40 1.67 -4.55
C VAL A 10 11.01 2.80 -3.62
N VAL A 11 11.53 3.98 -3.86
CA VAL A 11 11.18 5.21 -3.17
C VAL A 11 10.70 6.23 -4.19
N VAL A 12 9.49 6.75 -4.00
CA VAL A 12 8.97 7.85 -4.82
C VAL A 12 8.70 9.04 -3.90
N ASP A 13 9.67 9.94 -3.88
CA ASP A 13 9.66 11.16 -3.05
C ASP A 13 10.63 12.19 -3.66
N PRO A 14 10.15 13.32 -4.18
CA PRO A 14 8.75 13.72 -4.28
C PRO A 14 7.96 12.92 -5.33
N LEU A 15 6.63 12.98 -5.23
CA LEU A 15 5.76 12.35 -6.22
C LEU A 15 5.81 13.11 -7.54
N PRO A 16 5.97 12.41 -8.70
CA PRO A 16 5.80 13.03 -10.01
C PRO A 16 4.39 13.62 -10.15
N ALA A 17 4.27 14.76 -10.83
CA ALA A 17 2.96 15.40 -11.03
C ALA A 17 1.97 14.49 -11.79
N ASP A 18 2.49 13.61 -12.63
CA ASP A 18 1.72 12.67 -13.47
C ASP A 18 1.63 11.25 -12.92
N TRP A 19 1.91 11.04 -11.64
CA TRP A 19 1.98 9.69 -11.08
C TRP A 19 0.66 8.88 -11.25
N ARG A 20 -0.50 9.57 -11.19
CA ARG A 20 -1.80 8.92 -11.44
C ARG A 20 -1.95 8.46 -12.89
N ASP A 21 -1.44 9.23 -13.84
CA ASP A 21 -1.44 8.84 -15.25
C ASP A 21 -0.48 7.67 -15.49
N GLN A 22 0.68 7.67 -14.84
CA GLN A 22 1.60 6.53 -14.86
C GLN A 22 0.95 5.25 -14.31
N LEU A 23 0.22 5.36 -13.19
CA LEU A 23 -0.52 4.23 -12.63
C LEU A 23 -1.58 3.72 -13.61
N ALA A 24 -2.41 4.60 -14.15
CA ALA A 24 -3.44 4.24 -15.12
C ALA A 24 -2.87 3.54 -16.34
N LYS A 25 -1.73 4.00 -16.84
CA LYS A 25 -1.01 3.38 -17.96
C LYS A 25 -0.53 1.96 -17.62
N ARG A 26 -0.01 1.73 -16.41
CA ARG A 26 0.43 0.40 -15.96
C ARG A 26 -0.72 -0.57 -15.79
N LEU A 27 -1.87 -0.09 -15.31
CA LEU A 27 -3.07 -0.91 -15.11
C LEU A 27 -3.92 -1.08 -16.38
N GLY A 28 -3.66 -0.30 -17.43
CA GLY A 28 -4.48 -0.24 -18.64
C GLY A 28 -5.78 0.56 -18.47
N GLN A 29 -6.08 1.04 -17.27
CA GLN A 29 -7.23 1.88 -16.95
C GLN A 29 -7.02 2.63 -15.62
N ARG A 30 -7.76 3.71 -15.40
CA ARG A 30 -7.77 4.37 -14.10
C ARG A 30 -8.48 3.52 -13.06
N PRO A 31 -7.91 3.36 -11.85
CA PRO A 31 -8.61 2.71 -10.75
C PRO A 31 -9.92 3.41 -10.44
N ARG A 32 -10.95 2.64 -10.16
CA ARG A 32 -12.26 3.18 -9.80
C ARG A 32 -12.51 3.00 -8.31
N ARG A 33 -13.17 3.98 -7.70
CA ARG A 33 -13.61 3.93 -6.30
C ARG A 33 -12.48 3.80 -5.28
N MET A 34 -11.27 4.22 -5.66
CA MET A 34 -10.13 4.30 -4.75
C MET A 34 -9.92 5.73 -4.30
N GLY A 35 -9.64 5.92 -3.02
CA GLY A 35 -9.20 7.20 -2.50
C GLY A 35 -7.73 7.49 -2.85
N PRO A 36 -7.28 8.75 -2.68
CA PRO A 36 -5.92 9.15 -3.05
C PRO A 36 -4.81 8.35 -2.37
N TRP A 37 -5.00 8.01 -1.10
CA TRP A 37 -4.04 7.20 -0.35
C TRP A 37 -3.92 5.77 -0.89
N ALA A 38 -5.06 5.13 -1.19
CA ALA A 38 -5.10 3.79 -1.75
C ALA A 38 -4.50 3.75 -3.16
N GLU A 39 -4.78 4.75 -4.00
CA GLU A 39 -4.14 4.87 -5.32
C GLU A 39 -2.62 4.99 -5.20
N LEU A 40 -2.13 5.79 -4.26
CA LEU A 40 -0.69 5.97 -4.04
C LEU A 40 -0.04 4.68 -3.52
N ALA A 41 -0.72 3.94 -2.65
CA ALA A 41 -0.27 2.63 -2.20
C ALA A 41 -0.14 1.66 -3.39
N LEU A 42 -1.15 1.59 -4.25
CA LEU A 42 -1.14 0.75 -5.44
C LEU A 42 -0.03 1.15 -6.42
N TYR A 43 0.18 2.44 -6.64
CA TYR A 43 1.24 2.94 -7.50
C TYR A 43 2.61 2.46 -7.03
N GLY A 44 2.94 2.65 -5.76
CA GLY A 44 4.20 2.22 -5.19
C GLY A 44 4.38 0.70 -5.19
N ALA A 45 3.33 -0.04 -4.82
CA ALA A 45 3.34 -1.50 -4.82
C ALA A 45 3.60 -2.04 -6.24
N ARG A 46 2.93 -1.49 -7.25
CA ARG A 46 3.13 -1.91 -8.65
C ARG A 46 4.53 -1.62 -9.14
N LEU A 47 5.07 -0.43 -8.85
CA LEU A 47 6.46 -0.09 -9.17
C LEU A 47 7.45 -1.07 -8.55
N CYS A 48 7.22 -1.45 -7.29
CA CYS A 48 8.09 -2.38 -6.58
C CYS A 48 8.06 -3.80 -7.19
N LEU A 49 6.87 -4.30 -7.52
CA LEU A 49 6.73 -5.60 -8.19
C LEU A 49 7.32 -5.58 -9.61
N ASP A 50 7.15 -4.49 -10.35
CA ASP A 50 7.78 -4.33 -11.66
C ASP A 50 9.31 -4.36 -11.55
N ALA A 51 9.89 -3.68 -10.56
CA ALA A 51 11.31 -3.69 -10.28
C ALA A 51 11.82 -5.08 -9.86
N ALA A 52 11.00 -5.85 -9.15
CA ALA A 52 11.27 -7.25 -8.80
C ALA A 52 11.00 -8.23 -9.95
N GLN A 53 10.51 -7.75 -11.09
CA GLN A 53 10.11 -8.56 -12.25
C GLN A 53 9.01 -9.60 -11.93
N GLU A 54 8.11 -9.24 -11.01
CA GLU A 54 6.97 -10.05 -10.62
C GLU A 54 5.68 -9.46 -11.22
N PRO A 55 4.98 -10.16 -12.14
CA PRO A 55 3.72 -9.65 -12.71
C PRO A 55 2.56 -9.66 -11.69
N ALA A 56 2.67 -10.51 -10.68
CA ALA A 56 1.74 -10.61 -9.55
C ALA A 56 2.54 -10.90 -8.28
N LEU A 57 1.98 -10.60 -7.12
CA LEU A 57 2.61 -10.97 -5.85
C LEU A 57 2.57 -12.49 -5.69
N ALA A 58 3.69 -13.08 -5.30
CA ALA A 58 3.79 -14.53 -5.12
C ALA A 58 2.77 -15.05 -4.09
N ALA A 59 2.17 -16.21 -4.39
CA ALA A 59 1.29 -16.88 -3.45
C ALA A 59 2.07 -17.22 -2.16
N GLY A 60 1.45 -16.98 -1.01
CA GLY A 60 2.08 -17.16 0.29
C GLY A 60 2.92 -15.98 0.78
N ALA A 61 3.26 -15.02 -0.07
CA ALA A 61 3.86 -13.77 0.37
C ALA A 61 2.85 -12.99 1.23
N GLN A 62 3.35 -12.19 2.15
CA GLN A 62 2.51 -11.34 2.99
C GLN A 62 2.56 -9.90 2.50
N LEU A 63 1.44 -9.21 2.63
CA LEU A 63 1.31 -7.79 2.30
C LEU A 63 1.21 -6.97 3.58
N ARG A 64 2.08 -6.00 3.72
CA ARG A 64 2.07 -5.04 4.85
C ARG A 64 2.07 -3.63 4.32
N VAL A 65 1.19 -2.80 4.84
CA VAL A 65 1.19 -1.36 4.57
C VAL A 65 1.23 -0.61 5.88
N ALA A 66 2.13 0.34 5.97
CA ALA A 66 2.27 1.20 7.13
C ALA A 66 2.20 2.67 6.73
N SER A 67 1.83 3.51 7.66
CA SER A 67 1.71 4.95 7.48
C SER A 67 1.73 5.66 8.83
N LEU A 68 2.18 6.89 8.84
CA LEU A 68 2.00 7.79 9.98
C LEU A 68 0.56 8.32 10.05
N SER A 69 -0.01 8.70 8.91
CA SER A 69 -1.28 9.42 8.84
C SER A 69 -2.43 8.61 8.21
N GLY A 70 -2.13 7.55 7.46
CA GLY A 70 -3.13 6.75 6.75
C GLY A 70 -3.93 7.55 5.72
N PRO A 71 -5.23 7.24 5.54
CA PRO A 71 -6.10 7.90 4.57
C PRO A 71 -6.57 9.28 5.06
N LEU A 72 -5.66 10.23 5.10
CA LEU A 72 -5.83 11.53 5.77
C LEU A 72 -6.98 12.36 5.18
N SER A 73 -7.07 12.47 3.84
CA SER A 73 -8.13 13.26 3.21
C SER A 73 -9.51 12.65 3.44
N ALA A 74 -9.63 11.33 3.35
CA ALA A 74 -10.87 10.63 3.65
C ALA A 74 -11.28 10.79 5.13
N ALA A 75 -10.33 10.69 6.05
CA ALA A 75 -10.57 10.91 7.48
C ALA A 75 -11.06 12.35 7.77
N ARG A 76 -10.46 13.34 7.13
CA ARG A 76 -10.91 14.74 7.24
C ARG A 76 -12.31 14.94 6.68
N THR A 77 -12.62 14.34 5.55
CA THR A 77 -13.96 14.38 4.94
C THR A 77 -15.00 13.79 5.89
N ILE A 78 -14.74 12.62 6.46
CA ILE A 78 -15.63 11.97 7.43
C ILE A 78 -15.84 12.85 8.67
N THR A 79 -14.78 13.44 9.21
CA THR A 79 -14.88 14.33 10.37
C THR A 79 -15.75 15.55 10.05
N GLY A 80 -15.59 16.16 8.88
CA GLY A 80 -16.42 17.26 8.43
C GLY A 80 -17.88 16.88 8.27
N GLN A 81 -18.17 15.73 7.66
CA GLN A 81 -19.52 15.20 7.49
C GLN A 81 -20.19 14.86 8.85
N ALA A 82 -19.42 14.26 9.76
CA ALA A 82 -19.93 13.94 11.10
C ALA A 82 -20.37 15.20 11.87
N ARG A 83 -19.67 16.32 11.71
CA ARG A 83 -20.06 17.59 12.33
C ARG A 83 -21.39 18.15 11.81
N THR A 84 -21.75 17.83 10.57
CA THR A 84 -23.03 18.22 9.96
C THR A 84 -24.12 17.14 10.14
N GLY A 85 -23.81 16.05 10.81
CA GLY A 85 -24.74 14.95 11.09
C GLY A 85 -25.00 13.98 9.95
N LEU A 86 -24.27 14.11 8.82
CA LEU A 86 -24.45 13.23 7.65
C LEU A 86 -23.12 12.67 7.16
N VAL A 87 -22.84 11.42 7.49
CA VAL A 87 -21.68 10.68 6.97
C VAL A 87 -22.09 9.91 5.72
N MET A 88 -21.42 10.20 4.62
CA MET A 88 -21.66 9.52 3.34
C MET A 88 -20.96 8.15 3.31
N PRO A 89 -21.65 7.07 2.93
CA PRO A 89 -21.09 5.71 2.93
C PRO A 89 -19.81 5.57 2.11
N PHE A 90 -19.73 6.21 0.96
CA PHE A 90 -18.55 6.14 0.10
C PHE A 90 -17.31 6.77 0.75
N ALA A 91 -17.46 7.95 1.34
CA ALA A 91 -16.38 8.62 2.06
C ALA A 91 -15.92 7.80 3.28
N PHE A 92 -16.86 7.20 4.00
CA PHE A 92 -16.56 6.30 5.11
C PHE A 92 -15.74 5.10 4.65
N MET A 93 -16.12 4.45 3.56
CA MET A 93 -15.37 3.32 3.00
C MET A 93 -13.94 3.72 2.63
N GLN A 94 -13.74 4.87 2.01
CA GLN A 94 -12.39 5.35 1.67
C GLN A 94 -11.53 5.66 2.89
N SER A 95 -12.12 5.91 4.05
CA SER A 95 -11.39 6.13 5.30
C SER A 95 -10.91 4.83 5.96
N GLN A 96 -11.31 3.66 5.45
CA GLN A 96 -10.97 2.37 6.04
C GLN A 96 -9.74 1.75 5.39
N PRO A 97 -8.66 1.51 6.13
CA PRO A 97 -7.47 0.84 5.59
C PRO A 97 -7.74 -0.53 4.98
N SER A 98 -8.73 -1.25 5.51
CA SER A 98 -9.16 -2.55 4.95
C SER A 98 -9.63 -2.46 3.50
N GLN A 99 -10.25 -1.37 3.10
CA GLN A 99 -10.66 -1.15 1.71
C GLN A 99 -9.46 -0.95 0.78
N MET A 100 -8.43 -0.26 1.25
CA MET A 100 -7.17 -0.13 0.53
C MET A 100 -6.50 -1.51 0.35
N LEU A 101 -6.42 -2.31 1.41
CA LEU A 101 -5.83 -3.66 1.34
C LEU A 101 -6.59 -4.56 0.37
N ALA A 102 -7.92 -4.51 0.37
CA ALA A 102 -8.75 -5.26 -0.57
C ALA A 102 -8.50 -4.82 -2.03
N ALA A 103 -8.39 -3.52 -2.28
CA ALA A 103 -8.09 -2.99 -3.59
C ALA A 103 -6.69 -3.40 -4.08
N LEU A 104 -5.68 -3.33 -3.21
CA LEU A 104 -4.33 -3.83 -3.53
C LEU A 104 -4.36 -5.31 -3.89
N SER A 105 -5.01 -6.15 -3.09
CA SER A 105 -5.10 -7.59 -3.34
C SER A 105 -5.70 -7.88 -4.72
N GLN A 106 -6.75 -7.17 -5.08
CA GLN A 106 -7.41 -7.31 -6.38
C GLN A 106 -6.47 -6.93 -7.54
N HIS A 107 -5.84 -5.76 -7.45
CA HIS A 107 -4.97 -5.25 -8.53
C HIS A 107 -3.63 -5.97 -8.63
N LEU A 108 -3.15 -6.58 -7.55
CA LEU A 108 -1.93 -7.38 -7.52
C LEU A 108 -2.18 -8.86 -7.84
N ALA A 109 -3.43 -9.24 -8.16
CA ALA A 109 -3.85 -10.61 -8.44
C ALA A 109 -3.38 -11.59 -7.35
N TRP A 110 -3.59 -11.21 -6.09
CA TRP A 110 -3.07 -11.93 -4.93
C TRP A 110 -4.13 -12.04 -3.83
N GLN A 111 -4.08 -13.13 -3.10
CA GLN A 111 -4.88 -13.35 -1.90
C GLN A 111 -3.98 -13.88 -0.79
N GLY A 112 -4.14 -13.37 0.41
CA GLY A 112 -3.33 -13.79 1.54
C GLY A 112 -3.46 -12.89 2.76
N ASP A 113 -2.46 -12.93 3.62
CA ASP A 113 -2.41 -12.14 4.85
C ASP A 113 -1.96 -10.71 4.54
N ALA A 114 -2.92 -9.79 4.58
CA ALA A 114 -2.70 -8.37 4.40
C ALA A 114 -3.02 -7.60 5.69
N ARG A 115 -2.10 -6.74 6.14
CA ARG A 115 -2.29 -5.92 7.34
C ARG A 115 -1.85 -4.49 7.14
N PHE A 116 -2.50 -3.61 7.86
CA PHE A 116 -2.17 -2.20 7.96
C PHE A 116 -1.71 -1.84 9.37
N THR A 117 -0.69 -0.99 9.48
CA THR A 117 -0.15 -0.53 10.76
C THR A 117 0.06 0.98 10.74
N LEU A 118 -0.55 1.69 11.68
CA LEU A 118 -0.15 3.07 11.99
C LEU A 118 1.10 3.04 12.87
N SER A 119 2.14 3.75 12.45
CA SER A 119 3.38 3.81 13.20
C SER A 119 4.17 5.08 12.89
N ARG A 120 5.01 5.48 13.83
CA ARG A 120 6.03 6.52 13.64
C ARG A 120 7.39 5.92 13.33
N ASP A 121 7.56 4.62 13.53
CA ASP A 121 8.84 3.92 13.43
C ASP A 121 8.80 2.91 12.28
N LYS A 122 9.34 3.32 11.14
CA LYS A 122 9.44 2.50 9.94
C LYS A 122 10.28 1.24 10.18
N GLN A 123 11.37 1.36 10.91
CA GLN A 123 12.27 0.25 11.18
C GLN A 123 11.59 -0.84 12.03
N ALA A 124 10.86 -0.43 13.05
CA ALA A 124 10.12 -1.36 13.89
C ALA A 124 9.05 -2.12 13.10
N VAL A 125 8.34 -1.43 12.20
CA VAL A 125 7.34 -2.07 11.33
C VAL A 125 7.99 -3.10 10.41
N LEU A 126 9.13 -2.76 9.80
CA LEU A 126 9.85 -3.68 8.93
C LEU A 126 10.34 -4.92 9.69
N GLN A 127 10.91 -4.74 10.86
CA GLN A 127 11.38 -5.85 11.71
C GLN A 127 10.23 -6.78 12.13
N LEU A 128 9.09 -6.20 12.55
CA LEU A 128 7.91 -6.99 12.90
C LEU A 128 7.40 -7.81 11.72
N ALA A 129 7.30 -7.19 10.56
CA ALA A 129 6.85 -7.87 9.35
C ALA A 129 7.80 -9.03 8.97
N GLN A 130 9.09 -8.84 9.08
CA GLN A 130 10.08 -9.90 8.83
C GLN A 130 9.96 -11.07 9.80
N GLN A 131 9.61 -10.82 11.07
CA GLN A 131 9.41 -11.88 12.06
C GLN A 131 8.15 -12.72 11.80
N GLU A 132 7.14 -12.14 11.17
CA GLU A 132 5.86 -12.80 10.90
C GLU A 132 5.82 -13.59 9.59
N CYS A 133 6.78 -13.39 8.69
CA CYS A 133 6.74 -13.91 7.33
C CYS A 133 7.45 -15.25 7.17
N GLY A 134 6.92 -16.08 6.26
CA GLY A 134 7.55 -17.29 5.77
C GLY A 134 8.45 -17.08 4.55
N ALA A 135 8.86 -18.18 3.92
CA ALA A 135 9.82 -18.19 2.80
C ALA A 135 9.37 -17.38 1.58
N ALA A 136 8.07 -17.36 1.26
CA ALA A 136 7.54 -16.56 0.15
C ALA A 136 7.70 -15.05 0.36
N GLY A 137 8.02 -14.63 1.57
CA GLY A 137 8.46 -13.30 1.90
C GLY A 137 7.36 -12.27 2.05
N LEU A 138 7.69 -11.05 1.67
CA LEU A 138 7.00 -9.85 2.11
C LEU A 138 7.00 -8.80 1.01
N LEU A 139 5.84 -8.20 0.77
CA LEU A 139 5.72 -6.90 0.12
C LEU A 139 5.26 -5.90 1.18
N ILE A 140 6.10 -4.94 1.50
CA ILE A 140 5.81 -3.93 2.52
C ILE A 140 5.96 -2.53 1.98
N GLY A 141 4.96 -1.67 2.24
CA GLY A 141 4.95 -0.29 1.85
C GLY A 141 4.80 0.67 3.02
N TRP A 142 5.44 1.82 2.89
CA TRP A 142 5.21 3.01 3.71
C TRP A 142 4.63 4.10 2.83
N VAL A 143 3.38 4.51 3.11
CA VAL A 143 2.61 5.35 2.22
C VAL A 143 2.04 6.55 2.97
N GLU A 144 2.49 7.75 2.60
CA GLU A 144 1.95 9.02 3.10
C GLU A 144 1.22 9.75 1.98
N GLU A 145 -0.06 9.99 2.17
CA GLU A 145 -0.95 10.60 1.17
C GLU A 145 -0.37 11.94 0.68
N ASP A 146 -0.35 12.10 -0.65
CA ASP A 146 0.16 13.29 -1.35
C ASP A 146 1.63 13.64 -1.09
N GLN A 147 2.39 12.76 -0.43
CA GLN A 147 3.77 13.03 -0.06
C GLN A 147 4.75 12.03 -0.66
N ARG A 148 4.59 10.75 -0.33
CA ARG A 148 5.56 9.73 -0.72
C ARG A 148 4.97 8.33 -0.64
N THR A 149 5.60 7.42 -1.40
CA THR A 149 5.37 5.99 -1.29
C THR A 149 6.72 5.28 -1.38
N GLU A 150 6.94 4.32 -0.49
CA GLU A 150 8.19 3.56 -0.40
C GLU A 150 7.86 2.10 -0.17
N TRP A 151 8.45 1.20 -0.97
CA TRP A 151 8.10 -0.20 -0.96
C TRP A 151 9.33 -1.10 -1.05
N TRP A 152 9.27 -2.22 -0.33
CA TRP A 152 10.25 -3.29 -0.38
C TRP A 152 9.58 -4.60 -0.77
N ARG A 153 10.18 -5.31 -1.69
CA ARG A 153 9.89 -6.72 -1.95
C ARG A 153 11.05 -7.55 -1.40
N MET A 154 10.77 -8.38 -0.42
CA MET A 154 11.78 -9.16 0.31
C MET A 154 11.39 -10.62 0.34
N VAL A 155 12.37 -11.51 0.28
CA VAL A 155 12.19 -12.94 0.43
C VAL A 155 13.16 -13.48 1.48
N LEU A 156 12.84 -14.64 2.05
CA LEU A 156 13.66 -15.33 3.02
C LEU A 156 14.32 -16.54 2.35
N ASP A 157 15.64 -16.66 2.46
CA ASP A 157 16.40 -17.83 1.98
C ASP A 157 16.28 -19.01 2.93
#